data_8d1ebdf982bf38e09524de74a2900d1b
#
_entry.id   8d1ebdf982bf38e09524de74a2900d1b
#
_cell.length_a   1.000
_cell.length_b   1.000
_cell.length_c   1.000
_cell.angle_alpha   90.00
_cell.angle_beta   90.00
_cell.angle_gamma   90.00
#
_symmetry.space_group_name_H-M   'P 1'
#
loop_
_entity.id
_entity.type
_entity.pdbx_description
1 polymer ?
#
loop_
_entity_poly.entity_id
_entity_poly.type
_entity_poly.pdbx_seq_one_letter_code
_entity_poly.pdbx_strand_id
1 'polypeptide(L)'
;RTKGSKAAGATNAFRTMGAIFALSVLIIDVYKGYFSTFYIPYLIGNETIFAKTIAGFSSILGHVFPVYFKFKGGKGVGTALGTLFAFPQLYLATFIGFMSWLITLFVTGYVGLGSVISGVVVLTFYIFSSNCVINDLTFYVLFIAIFFIITHRENIKRLLNGSENQFQKIMLLNFFKKK
;
A
#
# COMPACT_ATOMS: atom_id res chain seq x y z
N ARG A 1 -6.05 -4.11 18.08
CA ARG A 1 -5.77 -2.65 18.04
C ARG A 1 -5.12 -2.11 19.31
N THR A 2 -4.89 -2.96 20.30
CA THR A 2 -4.20 -2.64 21.56
C THR A 2 -2.74 -3.08 21.56
N LYS A 3 -2.36 -4.00 20.66
CA LYS A 3 -1.01 -4.60 20.57
C LYS A 3 -0.25 -4.15 19.31
N GLY A 4 1.07 -4.22 19.37
CA GLY A 4 1.97 -3.88 18.27
C GLY A 4 1.89 -2.41 17.88
N SER A 5 1.81 -2.11 16.56
CA SER A 5 1.69 -0.74 16.05
C SER A 5 0.29 -0.13 16.22
N LYS A 6 -0.66 -0.87 16.77
CA LYS A 6 -2.09 -0.51 16.94
C LYS A 6 -2.83 -0.22 15.63
N ALA A 7 -2.17 -0.25 14.47
CA ALA A 7 -2.79 -0.09 13.16
C ALA A 7 -3.49 -1.39 12.72
N ALA A 8 -4.63 -1.26 12.03
CA ALA A 8 -5.31 -2.40 11.42
C ALA A 8 -4.67 -2.69 10.05
N GLY A 9 -3.89 -3.78 9.94
CA GLY A 9 -3.24 -4.17 8.69
C GLY A 9 -2.32 -5.37 8.84
N ALA A 10 -1.93 -5.96 7.71
CA ALA A 10 -1.15 -7.19 7.63
C ALA A 10 0.17 -7.14 8.43
N THR A 11 0.90 -6.03 8.36
CA THR A 11 2.17 -5.87 9.11
C THR A 11 1.99 -5.98 10.62
N ASN A 12 0.91 -5.40 11.17
CA ASN A 12 0.63 -5.52 12.60
C ASN A 12 0.09 -6.92 12.95
N ALA A 13 -0.73 -7.51 12.08
CA ALA A 13 -1.17 -8.90 12.24
C ALA A 13 0.03 -9.87 12.25
N PHE A 14 1.01 -9.66 11.38
CA PHE A 14 2.25 -10.45 11.38
C PHE A 14 3.00 -10.39 12.71
N ARG A 15 3.14 -9.20 13.27
CA ARG A 15 3.85 -8.98 14.54
C ARG A 15 3.14 -9.57 15.76
N THR A 16 1.82 -9.62 15.71
CA THR A 16 1.00 -9.97 16.89
C THR A 16 0.39 -11.36 16.84
N MET A 17 0.12 -11.88 15.65
CA MET A 17 -0.66 -13.11 15.40
C MET A 17 0.05 -14.10 14.46
N GLY A 18 1.15 -13.67 13.80
CA GLY A 18 1.94 -14.52 12.91
C GLY A 18 1.56 -14.42 11.43
N ALA A 19 2.24 -15.25 10.60
CA ALA A 19 2.22 -15.13 9.14
C ALA A 19 0.84 -15.46 8.51
N ILE A 20 0.15 -16.48 9.02
CA ILE A 20 -1.14 -16.91 8.46
C ILE A 20 -2.19 -15.80 8.57
N PHE A 21 -2.31 -15.20 9.76
CA PHE A 21 -3.23 -14.08 9.98
C PHE A 21 -2.84 -12.84 9.17
N ALA A 22 -1.54 -12.57 9.02
CA ALA A 22 -1.05 -11.48 8.19
C ALA A 22 -1.44 -11.66 6.72
N LEU A 23 -1.27 -12.86 6.19
CA LEU A 23 -1.63 -13.20 4.82
C LEU A 23 -3.14 -13.08 4.60
N SER A 24 -3.96 -13.59 5.53
CA SER A 24 -5.43 -13.46 5.46
C SER A 24 -5.86 -11.99 5.43
N VAL A 25 -5.29 -11.16 6.31
CA VAL A 25 -5.58 -9.71 6.32
C VAL A 25 -5.15 -9.07 5.01
N LEU A 26 -3.96 -9.41 4.48
CA LEU A 26 -3.48 -8.87 3.21
C LEU A 26 -4.40 -9.24 2.05
N ILE A 27 -4.80 -10.52 1.94
CA ILE A 27 -5.71 -11.00 0.88
C ILE A 27 -7.04 -10.25 0.94
N ILE A 28 -7.63 -10.11 2.13
CA ILE A 28 -8.90 -9.38 2.30
C ILE A 28 -8.73 -7.90 1.93
N ASP A 29 -7.62 -7.27 2.32
CA ASP A 29 -7.36 -5.86 2.03
C ASP A 29 -7.16 -5.62 0.53
N VAL A 30 -6.43 -6.50 -0.16
CA VAL A 30 -6.24 -6.45 -1.62
C VAL A 30 -7.56 -6.72 -2.34
N TYR A 31 -8.27 -7.78 -1.94
CA TYR A 31 -9.53 -8.15 -2.57
C TYR A 31 -10.58 -7.03 -2.48
N LYS A 32 -10.76 -6.42 -1.29
CA LYS A 32 -11.75 -5.33 -1.15
C LYS A 32 -11.38 -4.11 -1.99
N GLY A 33 -10.08 -3.78 -2.13
CA GLY A 33 -9.61 -2.71 -3.00
C GLY A 33 -9.92 -2.98 -4.46
N TYR A 34 -9.57 -4.18 -4.94
CA TYR A 34 -9.88 -4.62 -6.30
C TYR A 34 -11.38 -4.65 -6.57
N PHE A 35 -12.15 -5.29 -5.68
CA PHE A 35 -13.60 -5.41 -5.80
C PHE A 35 -14.28 -4.05 -5.89
N SER A 36 -13.94 -3.13 -4.99
CA SER A 36 -14.54 -1.79 -5.00
C SER A 36 -14.23 -1.03 -6.28
N THR A 37 -13.00 -1.15 -6.80
CA THR A 37 -12.54 -0.36 -7.95
C THR A 37 -13.00 -0.94 -9.28
N PHE A 38 -13.08 -2.27 -9.37
CA PHE A 38 -13.45 -2.96 -10.60
C PHE A 38 -14.96 -3.23 -10.68
N TYR A 39 -15.52 -3.89 -9.67
CA TYR A 39 -16.90 -4.39 -9.73
C TYR A 39 -17.96 -3.34 -9.40
N ILE A 40 -17.72 -2.40 -8.50
CA ILE A 40 -18.76 -1.41 -8.16
C ILE A 40 -19.10 -0.52 -9.36
N PRO A 41 -18.12 0.08 -10.09
CA PRO A 41 -18.39 0.82 -11.31
C PRO A 41 -19.11 -0.02 -12.39
N TYR A 42 -18.72 -1.28 -12.54
CA TYR A 42 -19.38 -2.22 -13.45
C TYR A 42 -20.87 -2.42 -13.09
N LEU A 43 -21.17 -2.69 -11.80
CA LEU A 43 -22.52 -2.95 -11.33
C LEU A 43 -23.47 -1.74 -11.48
N ILE A 44 -22.93 -0.52 -11.45
CA ILE A 44 -23.73 0.71 -11.64
C ILE A 44 -23.76 1.18 -13.11
N GLY A 45 -23.16 0.39 -14.03
CA GLY A 45 -23.13 0.71 -15.45
C GLY A 45 -22.23 1.90 -15.84
N ASN A 46 -21.25 2.26 -14.99
CA ASN A 46 -20.32 3.36 -15.24
C ASN A 46 -18.86 2.89 -15.09
N GLU A 47 -18.31 2.32 -16.14
CA GLU A 47 -16.94 1.77 -16.15
C GLU A 47 -15.86 2.76 -16.57
N THR A 48 -16.15 4.06 -16.57
CA THR A 48 -15.14 5.08 -16.91
C THR A 48 -13.95 5.01 -15.95
N ILE A 49 -12.77 5.39 -16.43
CA ILE A 49 -11.56 5.48 -15.62
C ILE A 49 -11.81 6.38 -14.40
N PHE A 50 -12.48 7.49 -14.62
CA PHE A 50 -12.86 8.42 -13.55
C PHE A 50 -13.70 7.75 -12.45
N ALA A 51 -14.78 7.01 -12.82
CA ALA A 51 -15.60 6.30 -11.83
C ALA A 51 -14.79 5.25 -11.05
N LYS A 52 -13.92 4.50 -11.74
CA LYS A 52 -13.02 3.53 -11.13
C LYS A 52 -12.02 4.20 -10.17
N THR A 53 -11.46 5.35 -10.52
CA THR A 53 -10.55 6.08 -9.62
C THR A 53 -11.27 6.58 -8.38
N ILE A 54 -12.48 7.13 -8.49
CA ILE A 54 -13.30 7.55 -7.34
C ILE A 54 -13.63 6.37 -6.42
N ALA A 55 -14.01 5.22 -6.98
CA ALA A 55 -14.26 4.00 -6.19
C ALA A 55 -13.01 3.51 -5.45
N GLY A 56 -11.85 3.55 -6.13
CA GLY A 56 -10.56 3.23 -5.53
C GLY A 56 -10.16 4.18 -4.39
N PHE A 57 -10.31 5.49 -4.59
CA PHE A 57 -10.14 6.51 -3.54
C PHE A 57 -10.99 6.19 -2.32
N SER A 58 -12.30 5.98 -2.55
CA SER A 58 -13.25 5.71 -1.49
C SER A 58 -12.89 4.45 -0.71
N SER A 59 -12.43 3.40 -1.39
CA SER A 59 -11.98 2.16 -0.77
C SER A 59 -10.76 2.35 0.12
N ILE A 60 -9.75 3.10 -0.35
CA ILE A 60 -8.54 3.41 0.42
C ILE A 60 -8.88 4.27 1.64
N LEU A 61 -9.67 5.33 1.46
CA LEU A 61 -10.11 6.20 2.56
C LEU A 61 -10.94 5.44 3.59
N GLY A 62 -11.87 4.58 3.15
CA GLY A 62 -12.68 3.74 4.04
C GLY A 62 -11.86 2.72 4.84
N HIS A 63 -10.75 2.20 4.26
CA HIS A 63 -9.82 1.36 5.01
C HIS A 63 -9.05 2.14 6.08
N VAL A 64 -8.63 3.36 5.79
CA VAL A 64 -7.81 4.18 6.71
C VAL A 64 -8.68 4.86 7.76
N PHE A 65 -9.87 5.31 7.36
CA PHE A 65 -10.82 6.02 8.22
C PHE A 65 -12.16 5.29 8.36
N PRO A 66 -12.18 4.03 8.85
CA PRO A 66 -13.41 3.26 8.96
C PRO A 66 -14.35 3.84 10.02
N VAL A 67 -15.58 4.17 9.62
CA VAL A 67 -16.60 4.80 10.48
C VAL A 67 -16.87 3.96 11.73
N TYR A 68 -17.12 2.65 11.55
CA TYR A 68 -17.40 1.73 12.65
C TYR A 68 -16.29 1.57 13.69
N PHE A 69 -15.10 2.07 13.39
CA PHE A 69 -13.92 1.98 14.27
C PHE A 69 -13.39 3.34 14.67
N LYS A 70 -14.27 4.35 14.78
CA LYS A 70 -13.95 5.71 15.20
C LYS A 70 -12.80 6.29 14.34
N PHE A 71 -12.85 6.04 13.03
CA PHE A 71 -11.87 6.49 12.04
C PHE A 71 -10.41 6.04 12.28
N LYS A 72 -10.21 4.94 13.04
CA LYS A 72 -8.89 4.36 13.34
C LYS A 72 -8.70 3.05 12.58
N GLY A 73 -8.24 3.12 11.35
CA GLY A 73 -8.01 2.00 10.44
C GLY A 73 -6.55 1.60 10.28
N GLY A 74 -6.24 1.09 9.09
CA GLY A 74 -4.89 0.75 8.63
C GLY A 74 -4.21 1.91 7.91
N LYS A 75 -3.17 1.59 7.11
CA LYS A 75 -2.43 2.56 6.30
C LYS A 75 -2.79 2.54 4.82
N GLY A 76 -3.62 1.61 4.42
CA GLY A 76 -4.16 1.54 3.07
C GLY A 76 -3.29 0.85 2.02
N VAL A 77 -2.09 0.34 2.35
CA VAL A 77 -1.15 -0.22 1.36
C VAL A 77 -1.72 -1.43 0.65
N GLY A 78 -2.25 -2.43 1.38
CA GLY A 78 -2.88 -3.61 0.79
C GLY A 78 -4.11 -3.25 -0.05
N THR A 79 -4.93 -2.32 0.44
CA THR A 79 -6.11 -1.84 -0.31
C THR A 79 -5.69 -1.10 -1.57
N ALA A 80 -4.69 -0.20 -1.49
CA ALA A 80 -4.17 0.50 -2.65
C ALA A 80 -3.60 -0.47 -3.70
N LEU A 81 -2.86 -1.50 -3.27
CA LEU A 81 -2.39 -2.56 -4.17
C LEU A 81 -3.56 -3.21 -4.93
N GLY A 82 -4.64 -3.53 -4.23
CA GLY A 82 -5.84 -4.08 -4.86
C GLY A 82 -6.49 -3.12 -5.86
N THR A 83 -6.57 -1.84 -5.52
CA THR A 83 -7.15 -0.84 -6.44
C THR A 83 -6.31 -0.65 -7.70
N LEU A 84 -4.97 -0.69 -7.58
CA LEU A 84 -4.07 -0.59 -8.74
C LEU A 84 -4.24 -1.77 -9.71
N PHE A 85 -4.51 -2.98 -9.20
CA PHE A 85 -4.81 -4.15 -10.03
C PHE A 85 -6.14 -4.06 -10.79
N ALA A 86 -7.00 -3.10 -10.51
CA ALA A 86 -8.21 -2.87 -11.30
C ALA A 86 -7.95 -2.10 -12.61
N PHE A 87 -6.72 -1.61 -12.83
CA PHE A 87 -6.34 -0.84 -14.01
C PHE A 87 -5.23 -1.55 -14.79
N PRO A 88 -5.52 -2.14 -15.97
CA PRO A 88 -4.50 -2.79 -16.80
C PRO A 88 -3.31 -1.87 -17.14
N GLN A 89 -3.56 -0.58 -17.30
CA GLN A 89 -2.54 0.43 -17.61
C GLN A 89 -1.51 0.60 -16.47
N LEU A 90 -1.85 0.16 -15.25
CA LEU A 90 -1.00 0.28 -14.07
C LEU A 90 -0.28 -1.03 -13.69
N TYR A 91 -0.51 -2.15 -14.41
CA TYR A 91 0.06 -3.45 -14.01
C TYR A 91 1.58 -3.44 -13.89
N LEU A 92 2.26 -2.91 -14.90
CA LEU A 92 3.72 -2.86 -14.89
C LEU A 92 4.25 -1.90 -13.82
N ALA A 93 3.64 -0.71 -13.69
CA ALA A 93 4.00 0.24 -12.63
C ALA A 93 3.79 -0.37 -11.23
N THR A 94 2.67 -1.09 -11.03
CA THR A 94 2.35 -1.78 -9.78
C THR A 94 3.36 -2.89 -9.49
N PHE A 95 3.74 -3.67 -10.48
CA PHE A 95 4.74 -4.72 -10.35
C PHE A 95 6.11 -4.14 -9.95
N ILE A 96 6.57 -3.09 -10.63
CA ILE A 96 7.84 -2.40 -10.31
C ILE A 96 7.78 -1.77 -8.91
N GLY A 97 6.67 -1.15 -8.56
CA GLY A 97 6.44 -0.63 -7.21
C GLY A 97 6.49 -1.72 -6.14
N PHE A 98 5.89 -2.88 -6.40
CA PHE A 98 5.95 -4.03 -5.49
C PHE A 98 7.38 -4.59 -5.36
N MET A 99 8.12 -4.69 -6.45
CA MET A 99 9.52 -5.09 -6.41
C MET A 99 10.38 -4.09 -5.63
N SER A 100 10.16 -2.79 -5.80
CA SER A 100 10.86 -1.77 -5.01
C SER A 100 10.55 -1.88 -3.51
N TRP A 101 9.30 -2.21 -3.16
CA TRP A 101 8.90 -2.49 -1.77
C TRP A 101 9.66 -3.69 -1.19
N LEU A 102 9.72 -4.80 -1.94
CA LEU A 102 10.47 -6.00 -1.53
C LEU A 102 11.96 -5.71 -1.37
N ILE A 103 12.58 -5.05 -2.34
CA ILE A 103 14.00 -4.67 -2.28
C ILE A 103 14.27 -3.82 -1.04
N THR A 104 13.45 -2.79 -0.82
CA THR A 104 13.58 -1.92 0.35
C THR A 104 13.44 -2.71 1.65
N LEU A 105 12.47 -3.63 1.72
CA LEU A 105 12.27 -4.47 2.88
C LEU A 105 13.48 -5.38 3.15
N PHE A 106 14.00 -6.06 2.14
CA PHE A 106 15.13 -6.97 2.29
C PHE A 106 16.44 -6.25 2.59
N VAL A 107 16.64 -5.05 2.05
CA VAL A 107 17.85 -4.26 2.30
C VAL A 107 17.80 -3.58 3.66
N THR A 108 16.67 -2.95 4.01
CA THR A 108 16.59 -2.06 5.18
C THR A 108 15.84 -2.67 6.37
N GLY A 109 14.99 -3.66 6.14
CA GLY A 109 14.09 -4.22 7.15
C GLY A 109 12.89 -3.31 7.51
N TYR A 110 12.72 -2.14 6.87
CA TYR A 110 11.67 -1.17 7.20
C TYR A 110 10.47 -1.25 6.25
N VAL A 111 9.39 -1.89 6.68
CA VAL A 111 8.13 -2.03 5.90
C VAL A 111 7.54 -0.65 5.55
N GLY A 112 7.55 0.27 6.50
CA GLY A 112 6.97 1.62 6.28
C GLY A 112 7.73 2.42 5.22
N LEU A 113 9.06 2.32 5.22
CA LEU A 113 9.91 2.95 4.20
C LEU A 113 9.62 2.35 2.82
N GLY A 114 9.57 1.01 2.73
CA GLY A 114 9.20 0.32 1.48
C GLY A 114 7.87 0.80 0.92
N SER A 115 6.86 1.00 1.78
CA SER A 115 5.54 1.48 1.33
C SER A 115 5.60 2.90 0.74
N VAL A 116 6.36 3.81 1.35
CA VAL A 116 6.53 5.17 0.81
C VAL A 116 7.29 5.15 -0.51
N ILE A 117 8.40 4.41 -0.57
CA ILE A 117 9.22 4.28 -1.80
C ILE A 117 8.38 3.65 -2.92
N SER A 118 7.60 2.60 -2.65
CA SER A 118 6.79 1.95 -3.67
C SER A 118 5.73 2.89 -4.26
N GLY A 119 5.10 3.75 -3.44
CA GLY A 119 4.15 4.74 -3.93
C GLY A 119 4.80 5.76 -4.88
N VAL A 120 6.00 6.24 -4.53
CA VAL A 120 6.78 7.16 -5.38
C VAL A 120 7.22 6.46 -6.68
N VAL A 121 7.67 5.21 -6.59
CA VAL A 121 8.10 4.42 -7.77
C VAL A 121 6.92 4.16 -8.73
N VAL A 122 5.73 3.80 -8.22
CA VAL A 122 4.53 3.65 -9.06
C VAL A 122 4.22 4.95 -9.80
N LEU A 123 4.21 6.08 -9.10
CA LEU A 123 3.95 7.39 -9.68
C LEU A 123 4.97 7.74 -10.78
N THR A 124 6.26 7.70 -10.44
CA THR A 124 7.31 8.10 -11.38
C THR A 124 7.34 7.19 -12.61
N PHE A 125 7.26 5.87 -12.41
CA PHE A 125 7.24 4.93 -13.51
C PHE A 125 6.02 5.15 -14.42
N TYR A 126 4.82 5.35 -13.86
CA TYR A 126 3.62 5.60 -14.64
C TYR A 126 3.74 6.90 -15.46
N ILE A 127 4.22 8.00 -14.87
CA ILE A 127 4.41 9.27 -15.59
C ILE A 127 5.33 9.08 -16.79
N PHE A 128 6.48 8.42 -16.60
CA PHE A 128 7.42 8.18 -17.70
C PHE A 128 6.85 7.23 -18.76
N SER A 129 6.20 6.14 -18.37
CA SER A 129 5.63 5.16 -19.31
C SER A 129 4.44 5.69 -20.10
N SER A 130 3.72 6.69 -19.58
CA SER A 130 2.61 7.37 -20.25
C SER A 130 3.05 8.57 -21.10
N ASN A 131 4.36 8.74 -21.35
CA ASN A 131 4.91 9.91 -22.04
C ASN A 131 4.51 11.26 -21.38
N CYS A 132 4.45 11.29 -20.05
CA CYS A 132 4.05 12.44 -19.27
C CYS A 132 2.62 12.95 -19.55
N VAL A 133 1.74 12.10 -20.05
CA VAL A 133 0.32 12.44 -20.24
C VAL A 133 -0.36 12.59 -18.87
N ILE A 134 -0.98 13.75 -18.65
CA ILE A 134 -1.76 14.03 -17.45
C ILE A 134 -3.20 13.59 -17.68
N ASN A 135 -3.66 12.61 -16.92
CA ASN A 135 -5.01 12.04 -16.98
C ASN A 135 -5.49 11.59 -15.59
N ASP A 136 -6.70 11.03 -15.50
CA ASP A 136 -7.29 10.56 -14.25
C ASP A 136 -6.38 9.57 -13.49
N LEU A 137 -5.68 8.68 -14.20
CA LEU A 137 -4.75 7.73 -13.58
C LEU A 137 -3.52 8.43 -13.02
N THR A 138 -3.03 9.51 -13.66
CA THR A 138 -1.91 10.30 -13.14
C THR A 138 -2.29 10.92 -11.80
N PHE A 139 -3.47 11.53 -11.69
CA PHE A 139 -3.96 12.07 -10.42
C PHE A 139 -4.20 10.96 -9.39
N TYR A 140 -4.64 9.79 -9.82
CA TYR A 140 -4.87 8.65 -8.94
C TYR A 140 -3.58 8.12 -8.33
N VAL A 141 -2.54 7.86 -9.12
CA VAL A 141 -1.25 7.40 -8.60
C VAL A 141 -0.52 8.48 -7.79
N LEU A 142 -0.68 9.76 -8.14
CA LEU A 142 -0.19 10.89 -7.35
C LEU A 142 -0.84 10.92 -5.96
N PHE A 143 -2.16 10.76 -5.91
CA PHE A 143 -2.86 10.63 -4.63
C PHE A 143 -2.29 9.49 -3.79
N ILE A 144 -2.14 8.28 -4.36
CA ILE A 144 -1.60 7.12 -3.64
C ILE A 144 -0.22 7.43 -3.07
N ALA A 145 0.68 8.05 -3.85
CA ALA A 145 2.02 8.40 -3.41
C ALA A 145 1.99 9.39 -2.23
N ILE A 146 1.22 10.48 -2.35
CA ILE A 146 1.04 11.48 -1.28
C ILE A 146 0.39 10.83 -0.05
N PHE A 147 -0.64 10.03 -0.27
CA PHE A 147 -1.37 9.37 0.80
C PHE A 147 -0.50 8.38 1.59
N PHE A 148 0.41 7.67 0.92
CA PHE A 148 1.38 6.82 1.61
C PHE A 148 2.33 7.63 2.49
N ILE A 149 2.81 8.78 2.04
CA ILE A 149 3.63 9.68 2.86
C ILE A 149 2.86 10.11 4.12
N ILE A 150 1.60 10.55 3.95
CA ILE A 150 0.75 11.02 5.05
C ILE A 150 0.47 9.90 6.07
N THR A 151 0.06 8.71 5.59
CA THR A 151 -0.28 7.58 6.48
C THR A 151 0.94 6.93 7.13
N HIS A 152 2.14 7.17 6.60
CA HIS A 152 3.41 6.68 7.16
C HIS A 152 4.21 7.75 7.90
N ARG A 153 3.64 8.96 8.14
CA ARG A 153 4.36 10.05 8.83
C ARG A 153 4.98 9.63 10.18
N GLU A 154 4.29 8.80 10.96
CA GLU A 154 4.83 8.30 12.22
C GLU A 154 5.98 7.30 12.02
N ASN A 155 5.98 6.51 10.92
CA ASN A 155 7.10 5.65 10.57
C ASN A 155 8.31 6.48 10.13
N ILE A 156 8.08 7.51 9.33
CA ILE A 156 9.13 8.45 8.87
C ILE A 156 9.74 9.14 10.09
N LYS A 157 8.93 9.64 11.02
CA LYS A 157 9.41 10.27 12.25
C LYS A 157 10.26 9.30 13.08
N ARG A 158 9.80 8.05 13.28
CA ARG A 158 10.58 7.03 14.01
C ARG A 158 11.85 6.63 13.27
N LEU A 159 11.82 6.60 11.92
CA LEU A 159 13.00 6.31 11.12
C LEU A 159 14.08 7.39 11.30
N LEU A 160 13.70 8.66 11.24
CA LEU A 160 14.60 9.79 11.46
C LEU A 160 15.21 9.79 12.87
N ASN A 161 14.46 9.32 13.87
CA ASN A 161 14.90 9.22 15.26
C ASN A 161 15.59 7.88 15.57
N GLY A 162 15.83 7.01 14.59
CA GLY A 162 16.46 5.69 14.80
C GLY A 162 15.64 4.69 15.61
N SER A 163 14.32 4.95 15.82
CA SER A 163 13.45 4.12 16.69
C SER A 163 12.41 3.32 15.91
N GLU A 164 12.52 3.24 14.56
CA GLU A 164 11.60 2.46 13.75
C GLU A 164 11.83 0.95 13.90
N ASN A 165 10.74 0.19 13.97
CA ASN A 165 10.78 -1.27 14.10
C ASN A 165 11.29 -1.94 12.82
N GLN A 166 12.39 -2.66 12.93
CA GLN A 166 13.08 -3.36 11.87
C GLN A 166 12.74 -4.85 11.85
N PHE A 167 12.53 -5.42 10.68
CA PHE A 167 12.41 -6.87 10.48
C PHE A 167 13.78 -7.51 10.24
N GLN A 168 14.62 -7.55 11.26
CA GLN A 168 16.00 -8.04 11.19
C GLN A 168 16.15 -9.46 10.63
N LYS A 169 15.17 -10.35 10.88
CA LYS A 169 15.20 -11.75 10.41
C LYS A 169 15.09 -11.88 8.87
N ILE A 170 14.57 -10.87 8.19
CA ILE A 170 14.31 -10.89 6.74
C ILE A 170 15.42 -10.16 5.97
N MET A 171 16.27 -9.39 6.66
CA MET A 171 17.34 -8.63 6.02
C MET A 171 18.40 -9.55 5.41
N LEU A 172 18.72 -9.32 4.12
CA LEU A 172 19.78 -10.06 3.40
C LEU A 172 21.12 -10.02 4.12
N LEU A 173 21.48 -8.89 4.74
CA LEU A 173 22.73 -8.74 5.49
C LEU A 173 22.85 -9.69 6.68
N ASN A 174 21.74 -10.15 7.26
CA ASN A 174 21.76 -11.08 8.39
C ASN A 174 21.87 -12.55 7.96
N PHE A 175 21.54 -12.86 6.69
CA PHE A 175 21.79 -14.19 6.12
C PHE A 175 23.29 -14.46 5.93
N PHE A 176 24.07 -13.43 5.59
CA PHE A 176 25.53 -13.53 5.39
C PHE A 176 26.33 -13.44 6.70
N LYS A 177 25.75 -12.93 7.80
CA LYS A 177 26.42 -12.85 9.11
C LYS A 177 26.34 -14.14 9.96
N LYS A 178 25.59 -15.15 9.51
CA LYS A 178 25.42 -16.45 10.22
C LYS A 178 26.36 -17.55 9.73
N LYS A 179 27.46 -17.20 9.05
CA LYS A 179 28.57 -18.14 8.75
C LYS A 179 29.75 -17.90 9.67
#